data_a881896e73dd2da4b8912e133959a32e
#
_entry.id   a881896e73dd2da4b8912e133959a32e
#
_cell.length_a   1.000
_cell.length_b   1.000
_cell.length_c   1.000
_cell.angle_alpha   90.00
_cell.angle_beta   90.00
_cell.angle_gamma   90.00
#
_symmetry.space_group_name_H-M   'P 1'
#
loop_
_entity.id
_entity.type
_entity.pdbx_description
1 polymer ?
#
loop_
_entity_poly.entity_id
_entity_poly.type
_entity_poly.pdbx_seq_one_letter_code
_entity_poly.pdbx_strand_id
1 'polypeptide(L)'
;MEETLIKRVLPHSIEAEQSVIGSMLMDREAVIAASEIITGSDFYQQQYGIMFDAMVELFNEGKPVDLVTLQDRLKEKEVPPEVSSLDFVRDIITIVPTSANVKSYAAIVSEKAVLRRLIKTTEEIANTCYAGKEPLENILADTEKSIFDLLQNKGGQEFVPIKQVAINVLEKIEDAYKNQGTVTGIPSGFIDLDYKLSGFQPSDFILIAARPSMGKTAFVLNVVDYVSVRKNLPCMVFSLEMSK
;
A
#
# COMPACT_ATOMS: atom_id res chain seq x y z
N MET A 1 -17.92 -15.36 -37.83
CA MET A 1 -17.08 -14.60 -36.86
C MET A 1 -16.22 -15.64 -36.16
N GLU A 2 -14.96 -15.75 -36.57
CA GLU A 2 -13.99 -16.61 -35.92
C GLU A 2 -13.72 -16.02 -34.50
N GLU A 3 -14.26 -16.67 -33.48
CA GLU A 3 -13.76 -16.47 -32.10
C GLU A 3 -12.33 -17.00 -32.07
N THR A 4 -11.38 -16.11 -32.29
CA THR A 4 -9.99 -16.35 -31.93
C THR A 4 -9.98 -16.63 -30.44
N LEU A 5 -9.82 -17.89 -30.03
CA LEU A 5 -9.51 -18.31 -28.68
C LEU A 5 -8.22 -17.59 -28.26
N ILE A 6 -8.37 -16.39 -27.71
CA ILE A 6 -7.27 -15.66 -27.08
C ILE A 6 -6.83 -16.54 -25.92
N LYS A 7 -5.70 -17.22 -26.08
CA LYS A 7 -5.07 -17.97 -25.00
C LYS A 7 -4.80 -16.99 -23.86
N ARG A 8 -5.66 -16.99 -22.84
CA ARG A 8 -5.56 -16.07 -21.71
C ARG A 8 -4.33 -16.46 -20.88
N VAL A 9 -3.19 -15.89 -21.22
CA VAL A 9 -1.97 -15.99 -20.45
C VAL A 9 -2.03 -14.91 -19.35
N LEU A 10 -1.76 -15.29 -18.10
CA LEU A 10 -1.74 -14.36 -16.99
C LEU A 10 -0.66 -13.28 -17.21
N PRO A 11 -0.92 -12.01 -16.86
CA PRO A 11 0.05 -10.93 -17.00
C PRO A 11 1.36 -11.20 -16.26
N HIS A 12 2.49 -11.14 -16.98
CA HIS A 12 3.84 -11.32 -16.42
C HIS A 12 4.89 -10.61 -17.28
N SER A 13 6.09 -10.48 -16.76
CA SER A 13 7.29 -10.10 -17.50
C SER A 13 8.48 -10.87 -16.91
N ILE A 14 8.87 -11.95 -17.59
CA ILE A 14 9.98 -12.79 -17.14
C ILE A 14 11.28 -12.00 -17.11
N GLU A 15 11.48 -11.12 -18.09
CA GLU A 15 12.67 -10.27 -18.17
C GLU A 15 12.77 -9.32 -16.97
N ALA A 16 11.65 -8.74 -16.52
CA ALA A 16 11.64 -7.88 -15.34
C ALA A 16 11.90 -8.69 -14.07
N GLU A 17 11.29 -9.88 -13.94
CA GLU A 17 11.51 -10.79 -12.81
C GLU A 17 12.98 -11.20 -12.69
N GLN A 18 13.59 -11.63 -13.79
CA GLN A 18 15.03 -11.95 -13.84
C GLN A 18 15.90 -10.75 -13.51
N SER A 19 15.51 -9.56 -14.02
CA SER A 19 16.26 -8.34 -13.78
C SER A 19 16.23 -7.91 -12.31
N VAL A 20 15.13 -8.14 -11.59
CA VAL A 20 15.06 -7.91 -10.14
C VAL A 20 16.05 -8.84 -9.42
N ILE A 21 15.95 -10.15 -9.65
CA ILE A 21 16.80 -11.14 -8.99
C ILE A 21 18.29 -10.89 -9.28
N GLY A 22 18.64 -10.64 -10.54
CA GLY A 22 20.02 -10.34 -10.91
C GLY A 22 20.54 -9.04 -10.29
N SER A 23 19.73 -8.00 -10.22
CA SER A 23 20.10 -6.74 -9.54
C SER A 23 20.37 -6.94 -8.05
N MET A 24 19.58 -7.75 -7.37
CA MET A 24 19.73 -8.06 -5.94
C MET A 24 21.00 -8.88 -5.65
N LEU A 25 21.43 -9.74 -6.60
CA LEU A 25 22.70 -10.47 -6.49
C LEU A 25 23.93 -9.59 -6.75
N MET A 26 23.78 -8.51 -7.52
CA MET A 26 24.85 -7.58 -7.84
C MET A 26 25.06 -6.51 -6.77
N ASP A 27 24.01 -6.11 -6.07
CA ASP A 27 24.04 -4.97 -5.17
C ASP A 27 23.14 -5.19 -3.95
N ARG A 28 23.71 -5.01 -2.76
CA ARG A 28 22.99 -5.13 -1.50
C ARG A 28 21.88 -4.06 -1.33
N GLU A 29 22.10 -2.88 -1.87
CA GLU A 29 21.07 -1.81 -1.81
C GLU A 29 19.87 -2.15 -2.70
N ALA A 30 20.06 -2.92 -3.74
CA ALA A 30 18.97 -3.40 -4.60
C ALA A 30 18.03 -4.36 -3.86
N VAL A 31 18.52 -5.11 -2.85
CA VAL A 31 17.67 -5.96 -2.01
C VAL A 31 16.66 -5.12 -1.24
N ILE A 32 17.12 -4.04 -0.61
CA ILE A 32 16.25 -3.10 0.13
C ILE A 32 15.24 -2.48 -0.83
N ALA A 33 15.74 -1.91 -1.93
CA ALA A 33 14.90 -1.18 -2.89
C ALA A 33 13.82 -2.05 -3.55
N ALA A 34 14.09 -3.34 -3.77
CA ALA A 34 13.12 -4.27 -4.30
C ALA A 34 12.11 -4.73 -3.24
N SER A 35 12.55 -5.03 -2.02
CA SER A 35 11.69 -5.50 -0.92
C SER A 35 10.70 -4.43 -0.42
N GLU A 36 10.97 -3.15 -0.68
CA GLU A 36 10.01 -2.07 -0.43
C GLU A 36 8.82 -2.08 -1.40
N ILE A 37 8.97 -2.69 -2.59
CA ILE A 37 7.99 -2.60 -3.68
C ILE A 37 7.24 -3.92 -3.89
N ILE A 38 7.93 -5.05 -3.75
CA ILE A 38 7.42 -6.40 -4.05
C ILE A 38 7.78 -7.42 -2.98
N THR A 39 7.08 -8.54 -3.02
CA THR A 39 7.31 -9.74 -2.21
C THR A 39 7.50 -10.96 -3.12
N GLY A 40 7.98 -12.08 -2.58
CA GLY A 40 8.15 -13.32 -3.36
C GLY A 40 6.85 -13.81 -4.01
N SER A 41 5.69 -13.53 -3.40
CA SER A 41 4.39 -13.89 -3.96
C SER A 41 3.98 -13.07 -5.20
N ASP A 42 4.68 -11.97 -5.48
CA ASP A 42 4.41 -11.10 -6.63
C ASP A 42 5.06 -11.60 -7.92
N PHE A 43 5.89 -12.62 -7.86
CA PHE A 43 6.51 -13.23 -9.03
C PHE A 43 5.54 -14.20 -9.74
N TYR A 44 5.57 -14.20 -11.05
CA TYR A 44 4.83 -15.16 -11.86
C TYR A 44 5.54 -16.53 -11.84
N GLN A 45 6.87 -16.53 -11.98
CA GLN A 45 7.69 -17.70 -11.84
C GLN A 45 7.97 -17.97 -10.36
N GLN A 46 7.39 -19.02 -9.82
CA GLN A 46 7.54 -19.40 -8.42
C GLN A 46 9.01 -19.51 -7.98
N GLN A 47 9.87 -19.97 -8.86
CA GLN A 47 11.30 -20.09 -8.60
C GLN A 47 11.96 -18.73 -8.28
N TYR A 48 11.59 -17.66 -8.98
CA TYR A 48 12.13 -16.33 -8.70
C TYR A 48 11.58 -15.76 -7.40
N GLY A 49 10.31 -16.05 -7.08
CA GLY A 49 9.73 -15.70 -5.78
C GLY A 49 10.48 -16.34 -4.61
N ILE A 50 10.80 -17.64 -4.71
CA ILE A 50 11.57 -18.36 -3.69
C ILE A 50 13.00 -17.77 -3.56
N MET A 51 13.65 -17.45 -4.68
CA MET A 51 14.97 -16.81 -4.65
C MET A 51 14.93 -15.43 -4.02
N PHE A 52 13.90 -14.64 -4.34
CA PHE A 52 13.67 -13.32 -3.75
C PHE A 52 13.57 -13.42 -2.22
N ASP A 53 12.69 -14.27 -1.73
CA ASP A 53 12.47 -14.44 -0.28
C ASP A 53 13.73 -14.94 0.41
N ALA A 54 14.48 -15.87 -0.20
CA ALA A 54 15.74 -16.36 0.33
C ALA A 54 16.81 -15.25 0.43
N MET A 55 16.88 -14.34 -0.55
CA MET A 55 17.81 -13.20 -0.52
C MET A 55 17.42 -12.17 0.53
N VAL A 56 16.12 -11.88 0.70
CA VAL A 56 15.62 -10.98 1.75
C VAL A 56 15.90 -11.57 3.15
N GLU A 57 15.74 -12.86 3.33
CA GLU A 57 16.09 -13.53 4.60
C GLU A 57 17.58 -13.42 4.91
N LEU A 58 18.47 -13.73 3.93
CA LEU A 58 19.92 -13.59 4.09
C LEU A 58 20.31 -12.16 4.45
N PHE A 59 19.68 -11.19 3.79
CA PHE A 59 19.91 -9.77 4.06
C PHE A 59 19.53 -9.41 5.51
N ASN A 60 18.35 -9.84 5.97
CA ASN A 60 17.84 -9.58 7.32
C ASN A 60 18.69 -10.26 8.40
N GLU A 61 19.28 -11.41 8.11
CA GLU A 61 20.24 -12.09 8.98
C GLU A 61 21.63 -11.42 9.00
N GLY A 62 21.85 -10.38 8.19
CA GLY A 62 23.15 -9.72 8.06
C GLY A 62 24.19 -10.51 7.29
N LYS A 63 23.78 -11.60 6.63
CA LYS A 63 24.66 -12.43 5.79
C LYS A 63 24.90 -11.77 4.42
N PRO A 64 26.00 -12.06 3.74
CA PRO A 64 26.20 -11.63 2.36
C PRO A 64 25.14 -12.27 1.44
N VAL A 65 24.70 -11.51 0.44
CA VAL A 65 23.76 -11.98 -0.58
C VAL A 65 24.56 -12.16 -1.86
N ASP A 66 25.03 -13.39 -2.09
CA ASP A 66 25.82 -13.77 -3.26
C ASP A 66 25.39 -15.16 -3.76
N LEU A 67 25.99 -15.58 -4.87
CA LEU A 67 25.70 -16.87 -5.51
C LEU A 67 25.85 -18.08 -4.57
N VAL A 68 26.88 -18.06 -3.71
CA VAL A 68 27.21 -19.19 -2.85
C VAL A 68 26.25 -19.28 -1.68
N THR A 69 26.02 -18.13 -1.01
CA THR A 69 25.11 -18.04 0.14
C THR A 69 23.66 -18.27 -0.25
N LEU A 70 23.25 -17.76 -1.43
CA LEU A 70 21.91 -18.03 -1.97
C LEU A 70 21.73 -19.51 -2.28
N GLN A 71 22.69 -20.15 -2.95
CA GLN A 71 22.59 -21.56 -3.27
C GLN A 71 22.52 -22.44 -2.01
N ASP A 72 23.29 -22.13 -0.98
CA ASP A 72 23.27 -22.83 0.30
C ASP A 72 21.88 -22.70 0.96
N ARG A 73 21.34 -21.48 1.01
CA ARG A 73 20.00 -21.21 1.54
C ARG A 73 18.88 -21.93 0.75
N LEU A 74 18.99 -21.99 -0.59
CA LEU A 74 18.01 -22.70 -1.42
C LEU A 74 18.07 -24.22 -1.20
N LYS A 75 19.25 -24.78 -0.91
CA LYS A 75 19.38 -26.18 -0.54
C LYS A 75 18.77 -26.50 0.82
N GLU A 76 18.94 -25.61 1.80
CA GLU A 76 18.31 -25.74 3.12
C GLU A 76 16.77 -25.75 3.03
N LYS A 77 16.20 -25.02 2.06
CA LYS A 77 14.76 -24.96 1.81
C LYS A 77 14.21 -26.13 0.98
N GLU A 78 15.04 -27.13 0.68
CA GLU A 78 14.64 -28.30 -0.13
C GLU A 78 14.01 -27.94 -1.49
N VAL A 79 14.48 -26.85 -2.10
CA VAL A 79 13.98 -26.37 -3.40
C VAL A 79 14.47 -27.33 -4.50
N PRO A 80 13.69 -27.54 -5.58
CA PRO A 80 14.10 -28.40 -6.68
C PRO A 80 15.51 -28.09 -7.20
N PRO A 81 16.35 -29.11 -7.50
CA PRO A 81 17.74 -28.93 -7.91
C PRO A 81 17.94 -28.01 -9.12
N GLU A 82 16.92 -27.92 -9.97
CA GLU A 82 16.92 -27.06 -11.17
C GLU A 82 16.99 -25.56 -10.79
N VAL A 83 16.34 -25.18 -9.69
CA VAL A 83 16.30 -23.78 -9.18
C VAL A 83 17.53 -23.46 -8.35
N SER A 84 18.11 -24.44 -7.66
CA SER A 84 19.31 -24.30 -6.82
C SER A 84 20.61 -24.51 -7.57
N SER A 85 20.60 -24.75 -8.90
CA SER A 85 21.80 -24.97 -9.69
C SER A 85 22.57 -23.64 -9.86
N LEU A 86 23.93 -23.75 -9.76
CA LEU A 86 24.81 -22.60 -9.97
C LEU A 86 24.69 -22.01 -11.38
N ASP A 87 24.47 -22.86 -12.37
CA ASP A 87 24.33 -22.41 -13.76
C ASP A 87 23.08 -21.57 -13.95
N PHE A 88 21.94 -21.97 -13.38
CA PHE A 88 20.69 -21.20 -13.43
C PHE A 88 20.84 -19.81 -12.79
N VAL A 89 21.45 -19.73 -11.60
CA VAL A 89 21.64 -18.45 -10.91
C VAL A 89 22.68 -17.58 -11.64
N ARG A 90 23.70 -18.16 -12.25
CA ARG A 90 24.69 -17.44 -13.05
C ARG A 90 24.08 -16.84 -14.32
N ASP A 91 23.20 -17.59 -15.00
CA ASP A 91 22.52 -17.11 -16.20
C ASP A 91 21.70 -15.86 -15.92
N ILE A 92 21.04 -15.80 -14.76
CA ILE A 92 20.27 -14.62 -14.34
C ILE A 92 21.15 -13.37 -14.19
N ILE A 93 22.34 -13.50 -13.58
CA ILE A 93 23.26 -12.36 -13.41
C ILE A 93 23.75 -11.84 -14.76
N THR A 94 23.97 -12.74 -15.72
CA THR A 94 24.50 -12.37 -17.03
C THR A 94 23.51 -11.55 -17.86
N ILE A 95 22.21 -11.65 -17.57
CA ILE A 95 21.14 -10.94 -18.27
C ILE A 95 21.08 -9.47 -17.84
N VAL A 96 21.51 -9.17 -16.62
CA VAL A 96 21.32 -7.82 -16.02
C VAL A 96 22.58 -6.97 -16.17
N PRO A 97 22.54 -5.87 -16.93
CA PRO A 97 23.73 -5.04 -17.14
C PRO A 97 24.03 -4.11 -15.94
N THR A 98 23.05 -3.80 -15.10
CA THR A 98 23.19 -2.86 -13.96
C THR A 98 22.09 -3.05 -12.92
N SER A 99 22.45 -2.89 -11.64
CA SER A 99 21.51 -2.88 -10.51
C SER A 99 20.74 -1.56 -10.35
N ALA A 100 21.17 -0.49 -11.02
CA ALA A 100 20.65 0.87 -10.82
C ALA A 100 19.13 1.02 -11.11
N ASN A 101 18.57 0.15 -11.94
CA ASN A 101 17.17 0.22 -12.39
C ASN A 101 16.24 -0.74 -11.64
N VAL A 102 16.68 -1.35 -10.55
CA VAL A 102 15.90 -2.36 -9.81
C VAL A 102 14.51 -1.88 -9.42
N LYS A 103 14.35 -0.61 -9.01
CA LYS A 103 13.03 -0.03 -8.68
C LYS A 103 12.07 -0.05 -9.86
N SER A 104 12.56 0.25 -11.06
CA SER A 104 11.74 0.20 -12.28
C SER A 104 11.34 -1.24 -12.63
N TYR A 105 12.23 -2.19 -12.47
CA TYR A 105 11.94 -3.60 -12.71
C TYR A 105 10.93 -4.14 -11.67
N ALA A 106 11.12 -3.82 -10.40
CA ALA A 106 10.20 -4.18 -9.32
C ALA A 106 8.81 -3.56 -9.53
N ALA A 107 8.73 -2.32 -10.02
CA ALA A 107 7.46 -1.69 -10.35
C ALA A 107 6.70 -2.43 -11.46
N ILE A 108 7.40 -2.92 -12.49
CA ILE A 108 6.81 -3.75 -13.56
C ILE A 108 6.26 -5.06 -12.98
N VAL A 109 7.04 -5.75 -12.14
CA VAL A 109 6.61 -7.00 -11.49
C VAL A 109 5.37 -6.75 -10.62
N SER A 110 5.38 -5.70 -9.81
CA SER A 110 4.25 -5.29 -8.96
C SER A 110 3.00 -5.01 -9.78
N GLU A 111 3.10 -4.26 -10.89
CA GLU A 111 1.96 -3.99 -11.77
C GLU A 111 1.33 -5.29 -12.31
N LYS A 112 2.18 -6.22 -12.81
CA LYS A 112 1.69 -7.51 -13.31
C LYS A 112 1.10 -8.38 -12.21
N ALA A 113 1.65 -8.34 -11.00
CA ALA A 113 1.11 -9.05 -9.84
C ALA A 113 -0.28 -8.52 -9.44
N VAL A 114 -0.47 -7.20 -9.44
CA VAL A 114 -1.78 -6.58 -9.17
C VAL A 114 -2.81 -7.03 -10.22
N LEU A 115 -2.44 -7.05 -11.50
CA LEU A 115 -3.34 -7.53 -12.55
C LEU A 115 -3.72 -9.00 -12.37
N ARG A 116 -2.78 -9.87 -11.98
CA ARG A 116 -3.06 -11.29 -11.68
C ARG A 116 -4.01 -11.44 -10.49
N ARG A 117 -3.78 -10.69 -9.42
CA ARG A 117 -4.68 -10.66 -8.25
C ARG A 117 -6.09 -10.21 -8.64
N LEU A 118 -6.19 -9.15 -9.45
CA LEU A 118 -7.47 -8.65 -9.93
C LEU A 118 -8.22 -9.69 -10.78
N ILE A 119 -7.52 -10.37 -11.69
CA ILE A 119 -8.10 -11.45 -12.49
C ILE A 119 -8.63 -12.56 -11.57
N LYS A 120 -7.81 -13.03 -10.63
CA LYS A 120 -8.20 -14.09 -9.69
C LYS A 120 -9.43 -13.70 -8.87
N THR A 121 -9.45 -12.50 -8.29
CA THR A 121 -10.57 -12.03 -7.47
C THR A 121 -11.85 -11.89 -8.31
N THR A 122 -11.76 -11.39 -9.55
CA THR A 122 -12.94 -11.30 -10.42
C THR A 122 -13.47 -12.67 -10.84
N GLU A 123 -12.60 -13.65 -11.06
CA GLU A 123 -13.00 -15.04 -11.31
C GLU A 123 -13.68 -15.67 -10.08
N GLU A 124 -13.17 -15.43 -8.87
CA GLU A 124 -13.79 -15.88 -7.62
C GLU A 124 -15.19 -15.27 -7.43
N ILE A 125 -15.33 -13.96 -7.65
CA ILE A 125 -16.61 -13.26 -7.59
C ILE A 125 -17.59 -13.84 -8.63
N ALA A 126 -17.16 -14.03 -9.88
CA ALA A 126 -17.99 -14.61 -10.92
C ALA A 126 -18.46 -16.03 -10.55
N ASN A 127 -17.57 -16.86 -10.03
CA ASN A 127 -17.90 -18.23 -9.59
C ASN A 127 -18.92 -18.23 -8.44
N THR A 128 -18.80 -17.31 -7.47
CA THR A 128 -19.76 -17.16 -6.37
C THR A 128 -21.14 -16.75 -6.90
N CYS A 129 -21.18 -15.79 -7.85
CA CYS A 129 -22.42 -15.39 -8.51
C CYS A 129 -23.08 -16.55 -9.27
N TYR A 130 -22.31 -17.33 -10.04
CA TYR A 130 -22.83 -18.49 -10.77
C TYR A 130 -23.32 -19.60 -9.84
N ALA A 131 -22.69 -19.79 -8.70
CA ALA A 131 -23.08 -20.79 -7.71
C ALA A 131 -24.45 -20.50 -7.08
N GLY A 132 -24.81 -19.20 -6.90
CA GLY A 132 -26.13 -18.76 -6.43
C GLY A 132 -26.53 -19.29 -5.05
N LYS A 133 -25.55 -19.64 -4.20
CA LYS A 133 -25.80 -20.27 -2.89
C LYS A 133 -25.98 -19.28 -1.76
N GLU A 134 -25.51 -18.05 -1.93
CA GLU A 134 -25.48 -17.02 -0.91
C GLU A 134 -26.50 -15.90 -1.20
N PRO A 135 -27.03 -15.23 -0.16
CA PRO A 135 -27.87 -14.06 -0.33
C PRO A 135 -27.12 -12.94 -1.09
N LEU A 136 -27.83 -12.20 -1.94
CA LEU A 136 -27.25 -11.13 -2.75
C LEU A 136 -26.50 -10.08 -1.91
N GLU A 137 -27.03 -9.74 -0.75
CA GLU A 137 -26.42 -8.75 0.15
C GLU A 137 -25.02 -9.18 0.62
N ASN A 138 -24.82 -10.48 0.91
CA ASN A 138 -23.54 -11.03 1.31
C ASN A 138 -22.53 -11.00 0.14
N ILE A 139 -22.99 -11.43 -1.05
CA ILE A 139 -22.14 -11.39 -2.26
C ILE A 139 -21.66 -9.98 -2.55
N LEU A 140 -22.53 -8.97 -2.41
CA LEU A 140 -22.15 -7.58 -2.63
C LEU A 140 -21.15 -7.09 -1.57
N ALA A 141 -21.40 -7.38 -0.29
CA ALA A 141 -20.50 -6.98 0.79
C ALA A 141 -19.10 -7.63 0.66
N ASP A 142 -19.03 -8.93 0.33
CA ASP A 142 -17.78 -9.64 0.13
C ASP A 142 -17.03 -9.18 -1.13
N THR A 143 -17.77 -8.82 -2.18
CA THR A 143 -17.18 -8.23 -3.40
C THR A 143 -16.57 -6.88 -3.10
N GLU A 144 -17.28 -5.99 -2.40
CA GLU A 144 -16.78 -4.68 -2.01
C GLU A 144 -15.51 -4.80 -1.17
N LYS A 145 -15.54 -5.68 -0.16
CA LYS A 145 -14.39 -5.96 0.69
C LYS A 145 -13.19 -6.47 -0.11
N SER A 146 -13.39 -7.45 -0.98
CA SER A 146 -12.31 -8.05 -1.77
C SER A 146 -11.65 -7.03 -2.71
N ILE A 147 -12.43 -6.16 -3.34
CA ILE A 147 -11.90 -5.08 -4.18
C ILE A 147 -11.18 -4.03 -3.35
N PHE A 148 -11.73 -3.67 -2.18
CA PHE A 148 -11.11 -2.70 -1.28
C PHE A 148 -9.76 -3.19 -0.76
N ASP A 149 -9.66 -4.45 -0.35
CA ASP A 149 -8.42 -5.08 0.11
C ASP A 149 -7.34 -5.09 -1.00
N LEU A 150 -7.73 -5.32 -2.26
CA LEU A 150 -6.83 -5.22 -3.41
C LEU A 150 -6.29 -3.79 -3.62
N LEU A 151 -7.12 -2.78 -3.39
CA LEU A 151 -6.72 -1.37 -3.56
C LEU A 151 -5.83 -0.90 -2.41
N GLN A 152 -6.10 -1.34 -1.18
CA GLN A 152 -5.27 -1.01 -0.02
C GLN A 152 -3.87 -1.66 -0.10
N ASN A 153 -3.78 -2.90 -0.56
CA ASN A 153 -2.51 -3.59 -0.73
C ASN A 153 -1.61 -2.98 -1.84
N LYS A 154 -2.11 -2.01 -2.60
CA LYS A 154 -1.33 -1.23 -3.57
C LYS A 154 -0.42 -0.19 -2.92
N GLY A 155 -0.74 0.21 -1.67
CA GLY A 155 0.11 1.07 -0.86
C GLY A 155 1.01 0.20 -0.01
N GLY A 156 2.19 -0.18 -0.50
CA GLY A 156 3.29 -0.46 0.43
C GLY A 156 3.28 0.68 1.44
N GLN A 157 3.37 0.37 2.73
CA GLN A 157 3.50 1.41 3.75
C GLN A 157 4.60 2.36 3.27
N GLU A 158 4.23 3.56 2.87
CA GLU A 158 5.20 4.61 2.56
C GLU A 158 5.97 4.86 3.86
N PHE A 159 7.09 4.16 4.02
CA PHE A 159 8.03 4.47 5.09
C PHE A 159 8.60 5.85 4.78
N VAL A 160 8.05 6.87 5.43
CA VAL A 160 8.57 8.22 5.31
C VAL A 160 9.87 8.28 6.11
N PRO A 161 11.02 8.57 5.49
CA PRO A 161 12.28 8.71 6.21
C PRO A 161 12.13 9.69 7.37
N ILE A 162 12.62 9.34 8.55
CA ILE A 162 12.52 10.18 9.75
C ILE A 162 13.06 11.60 9.52
N LYS A 163 14.05 11.75 8.64
CA LYS A 163 14.60 13.06 8.23
C LYS A 163 13.51 13.94 7.61
N GLN A 164 12.65 13.38 6.77
CA GLN A 164 11.56 14.12 6.12
C GLN A 164 10.47 14.50 7.11
N VAL A 165 10.14 13.58 8.02
CA VAL A 165 9.21 13.84 9.14
C VAL A 165 9.74 14.97 10.01
N ALA A 166 11.04 14.94 10.36
CA ALA A 166 11.68 15.97 11.18
C ALA A 166 11.66 17.36 10.49
N ILE A 167 11.92 17.43 9.19
CA ILE A 167 11.85 18.69 8.42
C ILE A 167 10.41 19.23 8.44
N ASN A 168 9.42 18.39 8.15
CA ASN A 168 8.02 18.80 8.16
C ASN A 168 7.55 19.28 9.54
N VAL A 169 8.07 18.70 10.62
CA VAL A 169 7.77 19.13 11.99
C VAL A 169 8.42 20.49 12.29
N LEU A 170 9.65 20.71 11.85
CA LEU A 170 10.33 22.02 12.01
C LEU A 170 9.59 23.13 11.27
N GLU A 171 9.15 22.89 10.04
CA GLU A 171 8.33 23.84 9.27
C GLU A 171 7.03 24.18 10.00
N LYS A 172 6.33 23.18 10.56
CA LYS A 172 5.11 23.39 11.36
C LYS A 172 5.38 24.23 12.63
N ILE A 173 6.52 24.00 13.29
CA ILE A 173 6.93 24.77 14.47
C ILE A 173 7.24 26.22 14.08
N GLU A 174 7.95 26.45 12.98
CA GLU A 174 8.23 27.81 12.47
C GLU A 174 6.96 28.55 12.10
N ASP A 175 6.02 27.89 11.44
CA ASP A 175 4.73 28.48 11.07
C ASP A 175 3.88 28.80 12.32
N ALA A 176 3.85 27.92 13.30
CA ALA A 176 3.21 28.19 14.57
C ALA A 176 3.84 29.37 15.33
N TYR A 177 5.18 29.50 15.27
CA TYR A 177 5.91 30.62 15.88
C TYR A 177 5.62 31.97 15.16
N LYS A 178 5.58 31.97 13.83
CA LYS A 178 5.23 33.15 13.03
C LYS A 178 3.78 33.61 13.24
N ASN A 179 2.89 32.66 13.48
CA ASN A 179 1.46 32.88 13.64
C ASN A 179 1.04 32.99 15.13
N GLN A 180 1.85 33.57 15.99
CA GLN A 180 1.55 33.74 17.41
C GLN A 180 0.18 34.39 17.63
N GLY A 181 -0.76 33.61 18.21
CA GLY A 181 -2.12 34.06 18.53
C GLY A 181 -3.19 33.76 17.49
N THR A 182 -2.85 33.11 16.37
CA THR A 182 -3.84 32.59 15.42
C THR A 182 -4.10 31.11 15.65
N VAL A 183 -5.35 30.71 15.42
CA VAL A 183 -5.77 29.28 15.47
C VAL A 183 -5.01 28.53 14.38
N THR A 184 -4.23 27.51 14.74
CA THR A 184 -3.40 26.73 13.80
C THR A 184 -4.24 25.70 13.02
N GLY A 185 -5.33 25.24 13.60
CA GLY A 185 -6.29 24.31 12.97
C GLY A 185 -7.48 25.02 12.35
N ILE A 186 -8.51 24.25 12.02
CA ILE A 186 -9.80 24.75 11.52
C ILE A 186 -10.57 25.37 12.68
N PRO A 187 -10.89 26.68 12.65
CA PRO A 187 -11.57 27.33 13.76
C PRO A 187 -13.04 26.90 13.84
N SER A 188 -13.51 26.66 15.05
CA SER A 188 -14.91 26.26 15.33
C SER A 188 -15.91 27.42 15.25
N GLY A 189 -15.44 28.67 15.34
CA GLY A 189 -16.25 29.86 15.47
C GLY A 189 -16.58 30.25 16.91
N PHE A 190 -16.18 29.43 17.89
CA PHE A 190 -16.28 29.74 19.32
C PHE A 190 -14.91 30.12 19.88
N ILE A 191 -14.72 31.41 20.16
CA ILE A 191 -13.42 31.99 20.50
C ILE A 191 -12.71 31.26 21.65
N ASP A 192 -13.42 30.98 22.75
CA ASP A 192 -12.87 30.33 23.92
C ASP A 192 -12.49 28.85 23.63
N LEU A 193 -13.25 28.19 22.76
CA LEU A 193 -12.98 26.82 22.33
C LEU A 193 -11.75 26.80 21.41
N ASP A 194 -11.71 27.72 20.46
CA ASP A 194 -10.59 27.84 19.52
C ASP A 194 -9.29 28.20 20.25
N TYR A 195 -9.37 29.06 21.28
CA TYR A 195 -8.22 29.37 22.12
C TYR A 195 -7.68 28.16 22.88
N LYS A 196 -8.57 27.27 23.38
CA LYS A 196 -8.18 26.07 24.15
C LYS A 196 -7.68 24.94 23.28
N LEU A 197 -8.26 24.77 22.09
CA LEU A 197 -7.94 23.65 21.18
C LEU A 197 -6.95 24.04 20.08
N SER A 198 -6.66 25.33 19.89
CA SER A 198 -5.95 25.87 18.72
C SER A 198 -6.65 25.52 17.39
N GLY A 199 -8.00 25.37 17.43
CA GLY A 199 -8.82 24.87 16.36
C GLY A 199 -8.77 23.34 16.22
N PHE A 200 -9.55 22.80 15.26
CA PHE A 200 -9.57 21.37 14.98
C PHE A 200 -8.36 20.99 14.11
N GLN A 201 -7.56 20.03 14.57
CA GLN A 201 -6.37 19.59 13.86
C GLN A 201 -6.68 18.48 12.84
N PRO A 202 -5.91 18.34 11.76
CA PRO A 202 -6.02 17.21 10.86
C PRO A 202 -5.87 15.87 11.60
N SER A 203 -6.69 14.89 11.24
CA SER A 203 -6.73 13.54 11.83
C SER A 203 -7.28 13.45 13.27
N ASP A 204 -7.79 14.55 13.85
CA ASP A 204 -8.43 14.50 15.16
C ASP A 204 -9.81 13.82 15.09
N PHE A 205 -10.07 12.95 16.05
CA PHE A 205 -11.41 12.43 16.32
C PHE A 205 -12.01 13.16 17.51
N ILE A 206 -13.03 13.98 17.28
CA ILE A 206 -13.63 14.84 18.29
C ILE A 206 -15.00 14.30 18.69
N LEU A 207 -15.14 13.92 19.95
CA LEU A 207 -16.40 13.42 20.51
C LEU A 207 -17.15 14.51 21.26
N ILE A 208 -18.39 14.79 20.85
CA ILE A 208 -19.30 15.74 21.52
C ILE A 208 -20.45 14.95 22.13
N ALA A 209 -20.52 14.93 23.46
CA ALA A 209 -21.57 14.25 24.20
C ALA A 209 -22.41 15.25 25.01
N ALA A 210 -23.72 15.07 24.99
CA ALA A 210 -24.64 15.85 25.78
C ALA A 210 -25.91 15.03 26.09
N ARG A 211 -26.61 15.39 27.18
CA ARG A 211 -27.93 14.80 27.46
C ARG A 211 -28.95 15.15 26.37
N PRO A 212 -29.98 14.32 26.17
CA PRO A 212 -31.04 14.63 25.21
C PRO A 212 -31.57 16.07 25.39
N SER A 213 -31.88 16.73 24.29
CA SER A 213 -32.40 18.09 24.22
C SER A 213 -31.47 19.21 24.69
N MET A 214 -30.21 18.97 24.95
CA MET A 214 -29.21 19.98 25.36
C MET A 214 -28.58 20.76 24.19
N GLY A 215 -29.05 20.56 22.98
CA GLY A 215 -28.56 21.30 21.82
C GLY A 215 -27.28 20.74 21.16
N LYS A 216 -26.93 19.47 21.37
CA LYS A 216 -25.77 18.81 20.73
C LYS A 216 -25.74 19.09 19.21
N THR A 217 -26.82 18.77 18.52
CA THR A 217 -26.92 18.93 17.07
C THR A 217 -26.84 20.40 16.65
N ALA A 218 -27.49 21.31 17.42
CA ALA A 218 -27.43 22.74 17.16
C ALA A 218 -25.97 23.26 17.26
N PHE A 219 -25.21 22.81 18.25
CA PHE A 219 -23.82 23.18 18.41
C PHE A 219 -22.99 22.72 17.18
N VAL A 220 -23.14 21.44 16.77
CA VAL A 220 -22.41 20.89 15.61
C VAL A 220 -22.75 21.65 14.33
N LEU A 221 -24.03 21.95 14.10
CA LEU A 221 -24.50 22.72 12.93
C LEU A 221 -23.92 24.13 12.91
N ASN A 222 -23.82 24.81 14.08
CA ASN A 222 -23.16 26.12 14.15
C ASN A 222 -21.67 26.06 13.78
N VAL A 223 -20.96 25.01 14.20
CA VAL A 223 -19.57 24.80 13.78
C VAL A 223 -19.50 24.58 12.26
N VAL A 224 -20.37 23.73 11.73
CA VAL A 224 -20.43 23.45 10.28
C VAL A 224 -20.74 24.70 9.49
N ASP A 225 -21.74 25.52 9.93
CA ASP A 225 -22.06 26.79 9.29
C ASP A 225 -20.83 27.73 9.27
N TYR A 226 -20.18 27.89 10.41
CA TYR A 226 -19.00 28.74 10.50
C TYR A 226 -17.89 28.30 9.58
N VAL A 227 -17.58 26.99 9.57
CA VAL A 227 -16.50 26.42 8.76
C VAL A 227 -16.84 26.48 7.26
N SER A 228 -18.07 26.11 6.89
CA SER A 228 -18.47 26.03 5.48
C SER A 228 -18.75 27.40 4.87
N VAL A 229 -19.49 28.27 5.57
CA VAL A 229 -19.93 29.57 5.03
C VAL A 229 -18.89 30.66 5.25
N ARG A 230 -18.33 30.77 6.47
CA ARG A 230 -17.42 31.87 6.78
C ARG A 230 -15.95 31.56 6.39
N LYS A 231 -15.53 30.31 6.50
CA LYS A 231 -14.18 29.88 6.13
C LYS A 231 -14.08 29.27 4.74
N ASN A 232 -15.21 29.05 4.08
CA ASN A 232 -15.32 28.46 2.74
C ASN A 232 -14.58 27.11 2.60
N LEU A 233 -14.63 26.28 3.68
CA LEU A 233 -14.07 24.96 3.70
C LEU A 233 -15.17 23.91 3.52
N PRO A 234 -14.97 22.86 2.72
CA PRO A 234 -15.97 21.84 2.50
C PRO A 234 -16.23 21.04 3.78
N CYS A 235 -17.53 20.87 4.13
CA CYS A 235 -17.98 20.07 5.26
C CYS A 235 -18.95 18.99 4.79
N MET A 236 -18.90 17.81 5.42
CA MET A 236 -19.84 16.73 5.19
C MET A 236 -20.50 16.32 6.50
N VAL A 237 -21.83 16.20 6.50
CA VAL A 237 -22.62 15.84 7.68
C VAL A 237 -23.37 14.55 7.42
N PHE A 238 -23.19 13.57 8.30
CA PHE A 238 -23.95 12.32 8.32
C PHE A 238 -24.89 12.33 9.51
N SER A 239 -26.22 12.26 9.27
CA SER A 239 -27.22 12.23 10.32
C SER A 239 -27.91 10.87 10.35
N LEU A 240 -27.92 10.24 11.53
CA LEU A 240 -28.64 8.98 11.78
C LEU A 240 -29.95 9.20 12.56
N GLU A 241 -30.15 10.38 13.14
CA GLU A 241 -31.34 10.69 13.99
C GLU A 241 -32.37 11.56 13.28
N MET A 242 -31.97 12.39 12.31
CA MET A 242 -32.84 13.36 11.66
C MET A 242 -33.08 12.97 10.21
N SER A 243 -34.35 12.95 9.80
CA SER A 243 -34.70 12.91 8.37
C SER A 243 -34.25 14.19 7.65
N LYS A 244 -34.04 14.07 6.34
CA LYS A 244 -33.70 15.21 5.47
C LYS A 244 -34.72 16.34 5.54
#